data_d984b51d31fe6190a29a6c26e73f2c5f
#
_entry.id   d984b51d31fe6190a29a6c26e73f2c5f
#
_cell.length_a   1.000
_cell.length_b   1.000
_cell.length_c   1.000
_cell.angle_alpha   90.00
_cell.angle_beta   90.00
_cell.angle_gamma   90.00
#
_symmetry.space_group_name_H-M   'P 1'
#
loop_
_entity.id
_entity.type
_entity.pdbx_description
1 polymer ?
#
loop_
_entity_poly.entity_id
_entity_poly.type
_entity_poly.pdbx_seq_one_letter_code
_entity_poly.pdbx_strand_id
1 'polypeptide(L)'
;MGTKSEKPSVREKINKINELVNNVISELDLNNIDDLTKIERIHNYILNHTVYDKNTNNFDINSAYGSLIEGHAVCSGYADAFSIFMNIYKIPNIRVSSENHLWNLVYINGKWLHIDLTWDDSENNKYDNNYFLITKEKLFSLDTKEHNFDESFFIEAN
;
A
#
# COMPACT_ATOMS: atom_id res chain seq x y z
N MET A 1 -16.36 -23.12 29.07
CA MET A 1 -15.51 -23.60 27.94
C MET A 1 -15.37 -22.48 26.95
N GLY A 2 -14.16 -21.97 26.79
CA GLY A 2 -13.89 -20.97 25.78
C GLY A 2 -14.01 -21.58 24.40
N THR A 3 -14.94 -21.10 23.59
CA THR A 3 -14.95 -21.36 22.17
C THR A 3 -13.65 -20.84 21.58
N LYS A 4 -12.87 -21.69 20.94
CA LYS A 4 -11.76 -21.24 20.13
C LYS A 4 -12.33 -20.25 19.11
N SER A 5 -11.84 -19.00 19.13
CA SER A 5 -12.18 -18.07 18.08
C SER A 5 -11.66 -18.67 16.76
N GLU A 6 -12.55 -19.08 15.92
CA GLU A 6 -12.19 -19.56 14.59
C GLU A 6 -11.58 -18.41 13.80
N LYS A 7 -10.51 -18.71 13.07
CA LYS A 7 -9.95 -17.74 12.14
C LYS A 7 -11.00 -17.39 11.07
N PRO A 8 -11.15 -16.12 10.69
CA PRO A 8 -12.10 -15.76 9.65
C PRO A 8 -11.78 -16.46 8.33
N SER A 9 -12.81 -16.87 7.63
CA SER A 9 -12.68 -17.43 6.28
C SER A 9 -12.20 -16.35 5.30
N VAL A 10 -11.75 -16.79 4.12
CA VAL A 10 -11.37 -15.86 3.03
C VAL A 10 -12.53 -14.94 2.69
N ARG A 11 -13.75 -15.47 2.58
CA ARG A 11 -14.95 -14.67 2.31
C ARG A 11 -15.20 -13.62 3.40
N GLU A 12 -15.07 -13.99 4.66
CA GLU A 12 -15.22 -13.05 5.78
C GLU A 12 -14.18 -11.94 5.74
N LYS A 13 -12.94 -12.28 5.42
CA LYS A 13 -11.86 -11.29 5.25
C LYS A 13 -12.17 -10.31 4.12
N ILE A 14 -12.61 -10.80 2.96
CA ILE A 14 -12.99 -9.98 1.82
C ILE A 14 -14.14 -9.05 2.19
N ASN A 15 -15.17 -9.56 2.88
CA ASN A 15 -16.31 -8.77 3.30
C ASN A 15 -15.89 -7.65 4.26
N LYS A 16 -15.00 -7.94 5.20
CA LYS A 16 -14.48 -6.92 6.13
C LYS A 16 -13.67 -5.85 5.41
N ILE A 17 -12.84 -6.24 4.45
CA ILE A 17 -12.07 -5.29 3.64
C ILE A 17 -13.03 -4.40 2.85
N ASN A 18 -14.03 -4.97 2.18
CA ASN A 18 -14.99 -4.21 1.38
C ASN A 18 -15.77 -3.21 2.25
N GLU A 19 -16.20 -3.63 3.42
CA GLU A 19 -16.90 -2.76 4.37
C GLU A 19 -16.00 -1.61 4.83
N LEU A 20 -14.76 -1.91 5.21
CA LEU A 20 -13.81 -0.89 5.63
C LEU A 20 -13.52 0.09 4.49
N VAL A 21 -13.26 -0.40 3.29
CA VAL A 21 -12.95 0.43 2.12
C VAL A 21 -14.10 1.38 1.81
N ASN A 22 -15.34 0.90 1.85
CA ASN A 22 -16.52 1.75 1.64
C ASN A 22 -16.61 2.85 2.71
N ASN A 23 -16.32 2.52 3.96
CA ASN A 23 -16.30 3.50 5.04
C ASN A 23 -15.21 4.55 4.86
N VAL A 24 -14.03 4.13 4.42
CA VAL A 24 -12.90 5.04 4.16
C VAL A 24 -13.22 5.98 2.99
N ILE A 25 -13.78 5.45 1.92
CA ILE A 25 -14.19 6.25 0.76
C ILE A 25 -15.13 7.37 1.19
N SER A 26 -16.11 7.06 2.04
CA SER A 26 -17.05 8.04 2.57
C SER A 26 -16.38 9.03 3.54
N GLU A 27 -15.61 8.52 4.48
CA GLU A 27 -14.94 9.33 5.50
C GLU A 27 -13.97 10.34 4.90
N LEU A 28 -13.21 9.92 3.90
CA LEU A 28 -12.22 10.76 3.23
C LEU A 28 -12.78 11.53 2.03
N ASP A 29 -14.05 11.36 1.72
CA ASP A 29 -14.73 12.01 0.59
C ASP A 29 -14.00 11.77 -0.75
N LEU A 30 -13.56 10.53 -0.98
CA LEU A 30 -12.69 10.19 -2.11
C LEU A 30 -13.36 10.35 -3.48
N ASN A 31 -14.69 10.28 -3.55
CA ASN A 31 -15.42 10.37 -4.83
C ASN A 31 -15.48 11.79 -5.39
N ASN A 32 -15.19 12.81 -4.59
CA ASN A 32 -15.38 14.22 -4.98
C ASN A 32 -14.06 14.99 -5.15
N ILE A 33 -12.95 14.29 -5.26
CA ILE A 33 -11.60 14.88 -5.38
C ILE A 33 -10.86 14.31 -6.57
N ASP A 34 -9.81 15.00 -7.01
CA ASP A 34 -8.97 14.55 -8.13
C ASP A 34 -8.11 13.34 -7.74
N ASP A 35 -7.53 12.69 -8.74
CA ASP A 35 -6.76 11.46 -8.52
C ASP A 35 -5.53 11.69 -7.65
N LEU A 36 -4.83 12.80 -7.82
CA LEU A 36 -3.65 13.12 -7.01
C LEU A 36 -4.01 13.25 -5.52
N THR A 37 -5.06 14.01 -5.22
CA THR A 37 -5.55 14.19 -3.84
C THR A 37 -6.05 12.87 -3.27
N LYS A 38 -6.71 12.07 -4.11
CA LYS A 38 -7.19 10.73 -3.77
C LYS A 38 -6.05 9.83 -3.32
N ILE A 39 -4.99 9.75 -4.11
CA ILE A 39 -3.79 8.95 -3.81
C ILE A 39 -3.16 9.44 -2.50
N GLU A 40 -3.04 10.74 -2.32
CA GLU A 40 -2.45 11.31 -1.09
C GLU A 40 -3.25 10.94 0.14
N ARG A 41 -4.58 11.07 0.11
CA ARG A 41 -5.44 10.72 1.25
C ARG A 41 -5.39 9.23 1.56
N ILE A 42 -5.39 8.38 0.53
CA ILE A 42 -5.28 6.92 0.69
C ILE A 42 -3.92 6.55 1.29
N HIS A 43 -2.84 7.12 0.78
CA HIS A 43 -1.48 6.93 1.30
C HIS A 43 -1.43 7.25 2.80
N ASN A 44 -1.89 8.43 3.16
CA ASN A 44 -1.85 8.89 4.56
C ASN A 44 -2.76 8.05 5.46
N TYR A 45 -3.92 7.62 4.96
CA TYR A 45 -4.82 6.74 5.72
C TYR A 45 -4.13 5.42 6.06
N ILE A 46 -3.52 4.78 5.07
CA ILE A 46 -2.84 3.49 5.28
C ILE A 46 -1.69 3.66 6.28
N LEU A 47 -0.87 4.70 6.14
CA LEU A 47 0.23 4.96 7.07
C LEU A 47 -0.27 5.19 8.51
N ASN A 48 -1.39 5.90 8.67
CA ASN A 48 -1.95 6.17 10.00
C ASN A 48 -2.58 4.95 10.67
N HIS A 49 -2.97 3.95 9.90
CA HIS A 49 -3.70 2.79 10.41
C HIS A 49 -2.91 1.48 10.35
N THR A 50 -1.65 1.54 9.93
CA THR A 50 -0.79 0.36 9.80
C THR A 50 0.53 0.57 10.52
N VAL A 51 0.96 -0.44 11.26
CA VAL A 51 2.28 -0.50 11.86
C VAL A 51 3.11 -1.54 11.13
N TYR A 52 4.35 -1.21 10.78
CA TYR A 52 5.27 -2.17 10.18
C TYR A 52 5.64 -3.23 11.23
N ASP A 53 5.32 -4.49 10.92
CA ASP A 53 5.47 -5.58 11.88
C ASP A 53 5.86 -6.86 11.15
N LYS A 54 6.99 -7.44 11.52
CA LYS A 54 7.49 -8.69 10.94
C LYS A 54 6.97 -9.94 11.64
N ASN A 55 6.12 -9.80 12.66
CA ASN A 55 5.61 -10.94 13.42
C ASN A 55 4.49 -11.66 12.68
N THR A 56 4.84 -12.77 12.00
CA THR A 56 3.91 -13.55 11.19
C THR A 56 2.94 -14.42 12.03
N ASN A 57 3.14 -14.53 13.34
CA ASN A 57 2.35 -15.44 14.18
C ASN A 57 1.00 -14.87 14.58
N ASN A 58 0.87 -13.54 14.67
CA ASN A 58 -0.30 -12.88 15.23
C ASN A 58 -1.22 -12.28 14.16
N PHE A 59 -0.65 -11.86 13.03
CA PHE A 59 -1.37 -11.06 12.04
C PHE A 59 -1.07 -11.55 10.61
N ASP A 60 -1.98 -11.21 9.70
CA ASP A 60 -1.86 -11.50 8.27
C ASP A 60 -1.06 -10.39 7.56
N ILE A 61 0.20 -10.28 7.94
CA ILE A 61 1.07 -9.13 7.59
C ILE A 61 1.41 -9.01 6.11
N ASN A 62 1.21 -10.07 5.32
CA ASN A 62 1.55 -10.09 3.90
C ASN A 62 0.38 -9.67 3.00
N SER A 63 -0.75 -9.32 3.56
CA SER A 63 -1.97 -9.01 2.80
C SER A 63 -2.59 -7.68 3.23
N ALA A 64 -3.51 -7.18 2.39
CA ALA A 64 -4.31 -6.00 2.70
C ALA A 64 -5.12 -6.17 3.99
N TYR A 65 -5.53 -7.40 4.31
CA TYR A 65 -6.27 -7.67 5.55
C TYR A 65 -5.44 -7.30 6.77
N GLY A 66 -4.17 -7.68 6.80
CA GLY A 66 -3.26 -7.28 7.89
C GLY A 66 -3.15 -5.77 8.01
N SER A 67 -2.93 -5.08 6.91
CA SER A 67 -2.81 -3.62 6.91
C SER A 67 -4.12 -2.92 7.30
N LEU A 68 -5.20 -3.23 6.59
CA LEU A 68 -6.45 -2.46 6.70
C LEU A 68 -7.31 -2.85 7.90
N ILE A 69 -7.34 -4.12 8.27
CA ILE A 69 -8.22 -4.63 9.34
C ILE A 69 -7.48 -4.80 10.64
N GLU A 70 -6.31 -5.44 10.59
CA GLU A 70 -5.53 -5.75 11.80
C GLU A 70 -4.56 -4.64 12.20
N GLY A 71 -4.19 -3.78 11.24
CA GLY A 71 -3.29 -2.67 11.48
C GLY A 71 -1.81 -3.03 11.52
N HIS A 72 -1.43 -4.20 10.97
CA HIS A 72 -0.06 -4.69 10.95
C HIS A 72 0.29 -5.24 9.58
N ALA A 73 1.45 -4.88 9.05
CA ALA A 73 1.89 -5.38 7.74
C ALA A 73 3.40 -5.26 7.54
N VAL A 74 3.91 -6.04 6.60
CA VAL A 74 5.19 -5.80 5.92
C VAL A 74 4.92 -5.18 4.54
N CYS A 75 5.95 -4.98 3.73
CA CYS A 75 5.83 -4.28 2.44
C CYS A 75 4.71 -4.81 1.54
N SER A 76 4.55 -6.14 1.46
CA SER A 76 3.49 -6.74 0.63
C SER A 76 2.08 -6.39 1.10
N GLY A 77 1.87 -6.27 2.40
CA GLY A 77 0.57 -5.86 2.97
C GLY A 77 0.26 -4.39 2.68
N TYR A 78 1.25 -3.50 2.83
CA TYR A 78 1.10 -2.08 2.45
C TYR A 78 0.76 -1.94 0.96
N ALA A 79 1.52 -2.62 0.11
CA ALA A 79 1.32 -2.54 -1.33
C ALA A 79 -0.02 -3.12 -1.77
N ASP A 80 -0.45 -4.22 -1.16
CA ASP A 80 -1.75 -4.84 -1.43
C ASP A 80 -2.91 -3.92 -1.04
N ALA A 81 -2.83 -3.31 0.13
CA ALA A 81 -3.83 -2.36 0.60
C ALA A 81 -3.97 -1.16 -0.36
N PHE A 82 -2.84 -0.61 -0.78
CA PHE A 82 -2.82 0.52 -1.71
C PHE A 82 -3.43 0.13 -3.07
N SER A 83 -3.07 -1.04 -3.59
CA SER A 83 -3.59 -1.53 -4.87
C SER A 83 -5.11 -1.69 -4.89
N ILE A 84 -5.72 -2.11 -3.78
CA ILE A 84 -7.18 -2.25 -3.68
C ILE A 84 -7.87 -0.90 -3.97
N PHE A 85 -7.40 0.17 -3.36
CA PHE A 85 -7.97 1.51 -3.58
C PHE A 85 -7.74 2.00 -5.02
N MET A 86 -6.55 1.76 -5.55
CA MET A 86 -6.25 2.14 -6.94
C MET A 86 -7.16 1.42 -7.93
N ASN A 87 -7.39 0.14 -7.73
CA ASN A 87 -8.24 -0.66 -8.60
C ASN A 87 -9.71 -0.23 -8.55
N ILE A 88 -10.20 0.18 -7.39
CA ILE A 88 -11.56 0.71 -7.25
C ILE A 88 -11.77 1.93 -8.13
N TYR A 89 -10.79 2.82 -8.18
CA TYR A 89 -10.84 4.05 -8.98
C TYR A 89 -10.29 3.88 -10.39
N LYS A 90 -9.94 2.65 -10.79
CA LYS A 90 -9.39 2.33 -12.11
C LYS A 90 -8.14 3.17 -12.43
N ILE A 91 -7.37 3.49 -11.40
CA ILE A 91 -6.05 4.10 -11.56
C ILE A 91 -5.07 2.97 -11.88
N PRO A 92 -4.43 2.97 -13.05
CA PRO A 92 -3.49 1.91 -13.40
C PRO A 92 -2.36 1.83 -12.39
N ASN A 93 -2.09 0.62 -11.91
CA ASN A 93 -1.05 0.40 -10.92
C ASN A 93 -0.48 -1.00 -11.08
N ILE A 94 0.79 -1.14 -10.73
CA ILE A 94 1.45 -2.45 -10.68
C ILE A 94 2.29 -2.52 -9.41
N ARG A 95 2.63 -3.74 -9.00
CA ARG A 95 3.61 -3.97 -7.94
C ARG A 95 4.96 -4.17 -8.57
N VAL A 96 5.96 -3.47 -8.06
CA VAL A 96 7.35 -3.60 -8.45
C VAL A 96 8.10 -4.26 -7.32
N SER A 97 8.96 -5.22 -7.65
CA SER A 97 9.77 -5.89 -6.64
C SER A 97 11.24 -5.89 -7.03
N SER A 98 12.08 -5.80 -6.02
CA SER A 98 13.49 -6.13 -6.08
C SER A 98 13.70 -7.49 -5.42
N GLU A 99 14.95 -7.85 -5.19
CA GLU A 99 15.29 -9.10 -4.49
C GLU A 99 14.68 -9.15 -3.07
N ASN A 100 14.65 -8.01 -2.37
CA ASN A 100 14.32 -7.96 -0.94
C ASN A 100 13.13 -7.08 -0.59
N HIS A 101 12.50 -6.41 -1.55
CA HIS A 101 11.47 -5.42 -1.26
C HIS A 101 10.41 -5.39 -2.35
N LEU A 102 9.25 -4.82 -2.02
CA LEU A 102 8.12 -4.69 -2.93
C LEU A 102 7.39 -3.37 -2.62
N TRP A 103 7.01 -2.65 -3.70
CA TRP A 103 6.29 -1.38 -3.61
C TRP A 103 5.36 -1.21 -4.81
N ASN A 104 4.75 -0.05 -4.96
CA ASN A 104 3.80 0.20 -6.04
C ASN A 104 4.33 1.20 -7.07
N LEU A 105 3.79 1.07 -8.28
CA LEU A 105 3.92 2.02 -9.35
C LEU A 105 2.52 2.41 -9.79
N VAL A 106 2.27 3.70 -10.01
CA VAL A 106 0.95 4.18 -10.45
C VAL A 106 1.08 5.07 -11.67
N TYR A 107 0.08 5.03 -12.53
CA TYR A 107 -0.01 5.89 -13.71
C TYR A 107 -0.91 7.07 -13.37
N ILE A 108 -0.32 8.26 -13.35
CA ILE A 108 -1.02 9.50 -13.03
C ILE A 108 -0.41 10.66 -13.82
N ASN A 109 -1.26 11.54 -14.34
CA ASN A 109 -0.84 12.71 -15.12
C ASN A 109 0.08 12.36 -16.29
N GLY A 110 -0.20 11.22 -16.96
CA GLY A 110 0.56 10.78 -18.12
C GLY A 110 1.90 10.12 -17.82
N LYS A 111 2.17 9.79 -16.55
CA LYS A 111 3.46 9.20 -16.14
C LYS A 111 3.27 8.03 -15.18
N TRP A 112 4.17 7.05 -15.28
CA TRP A 112 4.32 6.02 -14.27
C TRP A 112 5.26 6.52 -13.18
N LEU A 113 4.79 6.54 -11.93
CA LEU A 113 5.55 7.05 -10.79
C LEU A 113 5.59 6.02 -9.67
N HIS A 114 6.72 5.96 -8.99
CA HIS A 114 6.94 5.07 -7.85
C HIS A 114 6.31 5.64 -6.58
N ILE A 115 5.71 4.76 -5.79
CA ILE A 115 5.20 5.10 -4.47
C ILE A 115 5.47 3.94 -3.52
N ASP A 116 6.11 4.22 -2.40
CA ASP A 116 6.50 3.20 -1.42
C ASP A 116 5.97 3.59 -0.04
N LEU A 117 4.82 3.04 0.30
CA LEU A 117 4.17 3.33 1.58
C LEU A 117 4.98 2.80 2.76
N THR A 118 5.63 1.65 2.60
CA THR A 118 6.44 1.07 3.66
C THR A 118 7.56 2.02 4.08
N TRP A 119 8.29 2.58 3.12
CA TRP A 119 9.42 3.47 3.39
C TRP A 119 8.99 4.89 3.75
N ASP A 120 7.74 5.26 3.44
CA ASP A 120 7.15 6.51 3.91
C ASP A 120 6.58 6.40 5.33
N ASP A 121 6.40 5.17 5.85
CA ASP A 121 5.91 4.94 7.20
C ASP A 121 7.08 4.91 8.18
N SER A 122 7.42 6.07 8.72
CA SER A 122 8.47 6.17 9.74
C SER A 122 7.84 6.27 11.14
N GLU A 123 8.54 5.73 12.13
CA GLU A 123 8.08 5.79 13.53
C GLU A 123 7.88 7.20 14.04
N ASN A 124 8.68 8.14 13.53
CA ASN A 124 8.71 9.52 14.00
C ASN A 124 7.94 10.51 13.13
N ASN A 125 7.61 10.14 11.89
CA ASN A 125 6.91 11.03 10.97
C ASN A 125 6.11 10.20 9.95
N LYS A 126 4.86 9.91 10.29
CA LYS A 126 3.97 9.09 9.48
C LYS A 126 3.51 9.75 8.18
N TYR A 127 3.88 10.97 7.95
CA TYR A 127 3.56 11.70 6.72
C TYR A 127 4.81 11.98 5.89
N ASP A 128 5.82 11.13 6.02
CA ASP A 128 6.99 11.22 5.16
C ASP A 128 6.58 10.94 3.72
N ASN A 129 6.94 11.84 2.80
CA ASN A 129 6.60 11.77 1.39
C ASN A 129 7.83 11.60 0.50
N ASN A 130 8.93 11.10 1.04
CA ASN A 130 10.16 10.92 0.28
C ASN A 130 10.00 9.94 -0.88
N TYR A 131 9.12 8.95 -0.71
CA TYR A 131 8.83 7.91 -1.71
C TYR A 131 7.41 8.05 -2.26
N PHE A 132 6.90 9.26 -2.34
CA PHE A 132 5.55 9.54 -2.81
C PHE A 132 5.58 10.09 -4.24
N LEU A 133 5.12 9.30 -5.20
CA LEU A 133 4.97 9.64 -6.62
C LEU A 133 6.27 10.22 -7.20
N ILE A 134 7.31 9.41 -7.18
CA ILE A 134 8.64 9.81 -7.64
C ILE A 134 9.08 9.07 -8.89
N THR A 135 9.99 9.67 -9.64
CA THR A 135 10.59 9.06 -10.83
C THR A 135 11.61 7.98 -10.44
N LYS A 136 11.97 7.13 -11.40
CA LYS A 136 13.06 6.17 -11.23
C LYS A 136 14.36 6.85 -10.80
N GLU A 137 14.69 7.95 -11.43
CA GLU A 137 15.91 8.71 -11.13
C GLU A 137 15.93 9.19 -9.69
N LYS A 138 14.79 9.70 -9.20
CA LYS A 138 14.64 10.12 -7.82
C LYS A 138 14.73 8.92 -6.88
N LEU A 139 14.06 7.83 -7.21
CA LEU A 139 14.09 6.59 -6.41
C LEU A 139 15.53 6.11 -6.22
N PHE A 140 16.30 6.02 -7.30
CA PHE A 140 17.70 5.55 -7.24
C PHE A 140 18.62 6.56 -6.54
N SER A 141 18.28 7.84 -6.54
CA SER A 141 19.02 8.84 -5.77
C SER A 141 18.84 8.66 -4.26
N LEU A 142 17.69 8.10 -3.84
CA LEU A 142 17.38 7.86 -2.43
C LEU A 142 17.91 6.51 -1.93
N ASP A 143 17.74 5.46 -2.73
CA ASP A 143 18.18 4.11 -2.37
C ASP A 143 18.31 3.21 -3.59
N THR A 144 19.42 2.50 -3.70
CA THR A 144 19.65 1.47 -4.72
C THR A 144 19.79 0.07 -4.15
N LYS A 145 19.82 -0.07 -2.82
CA LYS A 145 20.03 -1.38 -2.19
C LYS A 145 18.78 -2.24 -2.23
N GLU A 146 17.64 -1.67 -1.83
CA GLU A 146 16.37 -2.38 -1.78
C GLU A 146 15.44 -2.00 -2.94
N HIS A 147 15.70 -0.88 -3.62
CA HIS A 147 14.89 -0.43 -4.75
C HIS A 147 15.51 -0.73 -6.11
N ASN A 148 16.52 -1.57 -6.16
CA ASN A 148 17.18 -1.99 -7.40
C ASN A 148 16.34 -3.06 -8.12
N PHE A 149 15.31 -2.62 -8.84
CA PHE A 149 14.43 -3.52 -9.60
C PHE A 149 15.04 -3.85 -10.97
N ASP A 150 14.56 -4.96 -11.56
CA ASP A 150 14.96 -5.36 -12.92
C ASP A 150 14.23 -4.49 -13.96
N GLU A 151 14.95 -3.54 -14.53
CA GLU A 151 14.41 -2.58 -15.50
C GLU A 151 13.94 -3.24 -16.79
N SER A 152 14.48 -4.41 -17.13
CA SER A 152 14.05 -5.15 -18.33
C SER A 152 12.73 -5.88 -18.11
N PHE A 153 12.40 -6.24 -16.87
CA PHE A 153 11.14 -6.89 -16.52
C PHE A 153 10.04 -5.88 -16.23
N PHE A 154 10.34 -4.84 -15.44
CA PHE A 154 9.38 -3.80 -15.08
C PHE A 154 9.54 -2.58 -16.00
N ILE A 155 9.12 -2.72 -17.25
CA ILE A 155 9.29 -1.69 -18.29
C ILE A 155 8.61 -0.38 -17.90
N GLU A 156 7.44 -0.43 -17.31
CA GLU A 156 6.67 0.74 -16.87
C GLU A 156 7.37 1.53 -15.77
N ALA A 157 8.27 0.88 -15.03
CA ALA A 157 8.98 1.50 -13.91
C ALA A 157 10.20 2.35 -14.33
N ASN A 158 10.51 2.34 -15.61
CA ASN A 158 11.66 3.06 -16.14
C ASN A 158 11.42 4.56 -16.39
#